data_d2a73f049046e65cefe7d8bcab96c97a
#
_entry.id   d2a73f049046e65cefe7d8bcab96c97a
#
_cell.length_a   1.000
_cell.length_b   1.000
_cell.length_c   1.000
_cell.angle_alpha   90.00
_cell.angle_beta   90.00
_cell.angle_gamma   90.00
#
_symmetry.space_group_name_H-M   'P 1'
#
loop_
_entity.id
_entity.type
_entity.pdbx_description
1 polymer ?
#
loop_
_entity_poly.entity_id
_entity_poly.type
_entity_poly.pdbx_seq_one_letter_code
_entity_poly.pdbx_strand_id
1 'polypeptide(L)'
;MRPWTLAVAVAALVTAAWWHLPAAAQRAPTQPAASELITFDQYRNFRLHDLAQRQARLGRQLAAPGLTASEKTSLEGRKAYYDQLAAMPEAERDGLYRERFDQIDTNHDGKLDPQERAAWREKQRENYRQQAAARAQPAGEQH
;
A
#
# COMPACT_ATOMS: atom_id res chain seq x y z
N MET A 1 -45.75 -56.37 12.02
CA MET A 1 -46.10 -55.90 10.68
C MET A 1 -45.46 -54.54 10.45
N ARG A 2 -44.42 -54.48 9.65
CA ARG A 2 -43.71 -53.24 9.27
C ARG A 2 -44.11 -52.88 7.83
N PRO A 3 -44.46 -51.66 7.52
CA PRO A 3 -44.35 -51.18 6.14
C PRO A 3 -43.12 -50.30 5.95
N TRP A 4 -42.38 -50.64 4.94
CA TRP A 4 -41.26 -49.89 4.39
C TRP A 4 -41.74 -48.65 3.65
N THR A 5 -41.22 -47.50 3.99
CA THR A 5 -41.36 -46.29 3.18
C THR A 5 -40.08 -46.03 2.41
N LEU A 6 -40.16 -46.11 1.10
CA LEU A 6 -39.14 -45.80 0.14
C LEU A 6 -38.85 -44.27 0.15
N ALA A 7 -37.64 -43.89 0.54
CA ALA A 7 -37.14 -42.54 0.40
C ALA A 7 -36.53 -42.39 -0.99
N VAL A 8 -37.22 -41.61 -1.85
CA VAL A 8 -36.72 -41.21 -3.16
C VAL A 8 -35.71 -40.08 -2.96
N ALA A 9 -34.42 -40.39 -3.19
CA ALA A 9 -33.39 -39.39 -3.22
C ALA A 9 -33.40 -38.66 -4.57
N VAL A 10 -33.83 -37.41 -4.57
CA VAL A 10 -33.68 -36.52 -5.72
C VAL A 10 -32.28 -35.93 -5.68
N ALA A 11 -31.39 -36.44 -6.51
CA ALA A 11 -30.08 -35.86 -6.74
C ALA A 11 -30.22 -34.61 -7.63
N ALA A 12 -30.19 -33.43 -7.02
CA ALA A 12 -30.08 -32.18 -7.76
C ALA A 12 -28.63 -32.02 -8.24
N LEU A 13 -28.39 -32.24 -9.51
CA LEU A 13 -27.13 -31.88 -10.19
C LEU A 13 -27.07 -30.35 -10.32
N VAL A 14 -26.39 -29.70 -9.38
CA VAL A 14 -26.00 -28.31 -9.53
C VAL A 14 -24.77 -28.29 -10.43
N THR A 15 -25.02 -28.04 -11.73
CA THR A 15 -23.93 -27.71 -12.67
C THR A 15 -23.44 -26.31 -12.34
N ALA A 16 -22.37 -26.21 -11.53
CA ALA A 16 -21.64 -24.98 -11.34
C ALA A 16 -20.94 -24.63 -12.66
N ALA A 17 -21.59 -23.77 -13.46
CA ALA A 17 -20.93 -23.11 -14.57
C ALA A 17 -19.87 -22.16 -13.99
N TRP A 18 -18.64 -22.63 -13.90
CA TRP A 18 -17.50 -21.80 -13.59
C TRP A 18 -17.28 -20.84 -14.76
N TRP A 19 -17.70 -19.64 -14.57
CA TRP A 19 -17.36 -18.53 -15.45
C TRP A 19 -15.86 -18.32 -15.36
N HIS A 20 -15.13 -18.90 -16.30
CA HIS A 20 -13.74 -18.58 -16.54
C HIS A 20 -13.66 -17.13 -17.04
N LEU A 21 -13.64 -16.18 -16.14
CA LEU A 21 -13.18 -14.84 -16.47
C LEU A 21 -11.68 -14.97 -16.82
N PRO A 22 -11.27 -14.48 -18.00
CA PRO A 22 -9.88 -14.52 -18.38
C PRO A 22 -9.06 -13.74 -17.34
N ALA A 23 -8.09 -14.41 -16.74
CA ALA A 23 -7.13 -13.84 -15.76
C ALA A 23 -6.17 -12.79 -16.38
N ALA A 24 -6.61 -12.10 -17.45
CA ALA A 24 -5.77 -11.18 -18.22
C ALA A 24 -5.78 -9.72 -17.73
N ALA A 25 -6.45 -9.37 -16.63
CA ALA A 25 -6.74 -7.97 -16.36
C ALA A 25 -6.24 -7.41 -15.02
N GLN A 26 -5.45 -8.13 -14.25
CA GLN A 26 -4.89 -7.56 -13.00
C GLN A 26 -3.39 -7.85 -12.88
N ARG A 27 -2.62 -7.43 -13.88
CA ARG A 27 -1.20 -7.21 -13.63
C ARG A 27 -1.10 -6.04 -12.67
N ALA A 28 -0.77 -6.33 -11.40
CA ALA A 28 -0.28 -5.30 -10.49
C ALA A 28 0.83 -4.51 -11.23
N PRO A 29 0.86 -3.16 -11.13
CA PRO A 29 1.92 -2.38 -11.75
C PRO A 29 3.26 -2.96 -11.31
N THR A 30 4.01 -3.51 -12.26
CA THR A 30 5.32 -4.11 -12.01
C THR A 30 6.22 -2.99 -11.52
N GLN A 31 6.84 -3.17 -10.36
CA GLN A 31 7.84 -2.22 -9.89
C GLN A 31 8.89 -2.07 -10.99
N PRO A 32 9.21 -0.84 -11.45
CA PRO A 32 10.14 -0.64 -12.54
C PRO A 32 11.49 -1.28 -12.21
N ALA A 33 12.13 -1.89 -13.22
CA ALA A 33 13.44 -2.50 -13.08
C ALA A 33 14.47 -1.47 -12.57
N ALA A 34 15.49 -1.93 -11.84
CA ALA A 34 16.50 -1.04 -11.26
C ALA A 34 17.21 -0.14 -12.30
N SER A 35 17.22 -0.56 -13.57
CA SER A 35 17.82 0.16 -14.71
C SER A 35 16.85 1.04 -15.50
N GLU A 36 15.56 1.05 -15.15
CA GLU A 36 14.54 1.76 -15.90
C GLU A 36 14.42 3.22 -15.46
N LEU A 37 14.33 4.13 -16.44
CA LEU A 37 13.96 5.53 -16.20
C LEU A 37 12.47 5.61 -15.88
N ILE A 38 12.08 6.34 -14.85
CA ILE A 38 10.71 6.45 -14.40
C ILE A 38 10.19 7.86 -14.71
N THR A 39 9.16 7.96 -15.55
CA THR A 39 8.46 9.21 -15.79
C THR A 39 7.57 9.59 -14.60
N PHE A 40 7.11 10.85 -14.55
CA PHE A 40 6.16 11.27 -13.51
C PHE A 40 4.88 10.43 -13.53
N ASP A 41 4.32 10.09 -14.68
CA ASP A 41 3.08 9.30 -14.75
C ASP A 41 3.26 7.89 -14.19
N GLN A 42 4.40 7.26 -14.47
CA GLN A 42 4.74 5.96 -13.88
C GLN A 42 4.91 6.06 -12.37
N TYR A 43 5.61 7.10 -11.88
CA TYR A 43 5.76 7.37 -10.46
C TYR A 43 4.41 7.61 -9.78
N ARG A 44 3.56 8.48 -10.35
CA ARG A 44 2.22 8.75 -9.86
C ARG A 44 1.38 7.47 -9.75
N ASN A 45 1.32 6.67 -10.81
CA ASN A 45 0.58 5.41 -10.82
C ASN A 45 1.08 4.43 -9.76
N PHE A 46 2.40 4.33 -9.58
CA PHE A 46 2.99 3.55 -8.51
C PHE A 46 2.55 4.06 -7.13
N ARG A 47 2.54 5.38 -6.90
CA ARG A 47 2.13 5.98 -5.62
C ARG A 47 0.66 5.75 -5.32
N LEU A 48 -0.21 5.82 -6.32
CA LEU A 48 -1.64 5.51 -6.16
C LEU A 48 -1.85 4.05 -5.78
N HIS A 49 -1.15 3.15 -6.44
CA HIS A 49 -1.21 1.72 -6.11
C HIS A 49 -0.67 1.42 -4.70
N ASP A 50 0.47 1.99 -4.33
CA ASP A 50 1.06 1.86 -2.98
C ASP A 50 0.10 2.38 -1.90
N LEU A 51 -0.58 3.51 -2.15
CA LEU A 51 -1.60 4.07 -1.26
C LEU A 51 -2.74 3.07 -1.02
N ALA A 52 -3.33 2.52 -2.07
CA ALA A 52 -4.40 1.54 -1.97
C ALA A 52 -3.95 0.26 -1.22
N GLN A 53 -2.74 -0.22 -1.51
CA GLN A 53 -2.19 -1.37 -0.79
C GLN A 53 -1.97 -1.11 0.71
N ARG A 54 -1.51 0.10 1.08
CA ARG A 54 -1.33 0.49 2.49
C ARG A 54 -2.66 0.54 3.23
N GLN A 55 -3.69 1.14 2.62
CA GLN A 55 -5.03 1.15 3.20
C GLN A 55 -5.55 -0.27 3.44
N ALA A 56 -5.47 -1.14 2.43
CA ALA A 56 -5.91 -2.53 2.54
C ALA A 56 -5.12 -3.31 3.61
N ARG A 57 -3.80 -3.10 3.69
CA ARG A 57 -2.95 -3.74 4.72
C ARG A 57 -3.35 -3.29 6.12
N LEU A 58 -3.51 -1.99 6.34
CA LEU A 58 -3.89 -1.44 7.65
C LEU A 58 -5.29 -1.91 8.06
N GLY A 59 -6.24 -1.99 7.11
CA GLY A 59 -7.55 -2.56 7.35
C GLY A 59 -7.48 -4.01 7.85
N ARG A 60 -6.66 -4.85 7.20
CA ARG A 60 -6.44 -6.24 7.65
C ARG A 60 -5.77 -6.32 9.02
N GLN A 61 -4.78 -5.46 9.29
CA GLN A 61 -4.11 -5.43 10.59
C GLN A 61 -5.08 -5.03 11.71
N LEU A 62 -5.95 -4.04 11.47
CA LEU A 62 -6.97 -3.63 12.42
C LEU A 62 -8.06 -4.68 12.68
N ALA A 63 -8.32 -5.55 11.71
CA ALA A 63 -9.26 -6.66 11.85
C ALA A 63 -8.65 -7.89 12.56
N ALA A 64 -7.33 -7.90 12.79
CA ALA A 64 -6.68 -9.03 13.45
C ALA A 64 -7.06 -9.08 14.94
N PRO A 65 -7.31 -10.30 15.49
CA PRO A 65 -7.58 -10.46 16.91
C PRO A 65 -6.32 -10.22 17.75
N GLY A 66 -6.51 -9.83 19.01
CA GLY A 66 -5.41 -9.75 19.99
C GLY A 66 -4.61 -8.46 19.98
N LEU A 67 -5.04 -7.42 19.28
CA LEU A 67 -4.40 -6.11 19.33
C LEU A 67 -4.56 -5.47 20.71
N THR A 68 -3.48 -4.93 21.24
CA THR A 68 -3.52 -4.06 22.41
C THR A 68 -4.16 -2.72 22.05
N ALA A 69 -4.65 -1.98 23.04
CA ALA A 69 -5.22 -0.64 22.84
C ALA A 69 -4.21 0.31 22.17
N SER A 70 -2.95 0.25 22.56
CA SER A 70 -1.87 1.08 21.98
C SER A 70 -1.60 0.75 20.52
N GLU A 71 -1.52 -0.55 20.17
CA GLU A 71 -1.34 -0.98 18.77
C GLU A 71 -2.52 -0.55 17.89
N LYS A 72 -3.75 -0.73 18.40
CA LYS A 72 -4.96 -0.31 17.70
C LYS A 72 -4.94 1.19 17.43
N THR A 73 -4.70 2.03 18.43
CA THR A 73 -4.60 3.49 18.26
C THR A 73 -3.54 3.88 17.25
N SER A 74 -2.36 3.24 17.29
CA SER A 74 -1.27 3.50 16.32
C SER A 74 -1.69 3.11 14.89
N LEU A 75 -2.35 1.97 14.71
CA LEU A 75 -2.85 1.52 13.40
C LEU A 75 -3.95 2.44 12.87
N GLU A 76 -4.88 2.84 13.71
CA GLU A 76 -5.98 3.77 13.37
C GLU A 76 -5.43 5.12 12.92
N GLY A 77 -4.48 5.70 13.64
CA GLY A 77 -3.83 6.95 13.26
C GLY A 77 -3.12 6.86 11.90
N ARG A 78 -2.41 5.77 11.65
CA ARG A 78 -1.78 5.55 10.33
C ARG A 78 -2.81 5.36 9.22
N LYS A 79 -3.90 4.64 9.50
CA LYS A 79 -4.98 4.44 8.53
C LYS A 79 -5.65 5.75 8.19
N ALA A 80 -5.99 6.56 9.20
CA ALA A 80 -6.60 7.87 9.01
C ALA A 80 -5.76 8.79 8.10
N TYR A 81 -4.44 8.80 8.26
CA TYR A 81 -3.54 9.55 7.37
C TYR A 81 -3.66 9.10 5.90
N TYR A 82 -3.65 7.79 5.64
CA TYR A 82 -3.77 7.30 4.26
C TYR A 82 -5.18 7.47 3.70
N ASP A 83 -6.22 7.37 4.52
CA ASP A 83 -7.59 7.64 4.11
C ASP A 83 -7.78 9.12 3.74
N GLN A 84 -7.20 10.04 4.50
CA GLN A 84 -7.19 11.47 4.17
C GLN A 84 -6.49 11.74 2.85
N LEU A 85 -5.32 11.13 2.63
CA LEU A 85 -4.59 11.28 1.37
C LEU A 85 -5.38 10.70 0.19
N ALA A 86 -6.09 9.59 0.36
CA ALA A 86 -6.93 9.00 -0.67
C ALA A 86 -8.17 9.84 -0.99
N ALA A 87 -8.76 10.47 0.03
CA ALA A 87 -9.93 11.35 -0.11
C ALA A 87 -9.61 12.74 -0.66
N MET A 88 -8.32 13.11 -0.72
CA MET A 88 -7.86 14.38 -1.26
C MET A 88 -8.25 14.53 -2.74
N PRO A 89 -8.64 15.73 -3.21
CA PRO A 89 -8.85 16.00 -4.62
C PRO A 89 -7.64 15.57 -5.47
N GLU A 90 -7.90 15.01 -6.64
CA GLU A 90 -6.84 14.45 -7.50
C GLU A 90 -5.74 15.46 -7.80
N ALA A 91 -6.11 16.70 -8.18
CA ALA A 91 -5.15 17.74 -8.52
C ALA A 91 -4.24 18.11 -7.33
N GLU A 92 -4.79 18.13 -6.12
CA GLU A 92 -4.03 18.43 -4.89
C GLU A 92 -3.08 17.30 -4.56
N ARG A 93 -3.56 16.06 -4.62
CA ARG A 93 -2.74 14.86 -4.40
C ARG A 93 -1.63 14.73 -5.44
N ASP A 94 -1.93 15.02 -6.71
CA ASP A 94 -0.94 15.01 -7.79
C ASP A 94 0.11 16.12 -7.60
N GLY A 95 -0.27 17.26 -7.05
CA GLY A 95 0.67 18.31 -6.62
C GLY A 95 1.68 17.79 -5.61
N LEU A 96 1.23 17.05 -4.57
CA LEU A 96 2.14 16.45 -3.58
C LEU A 96 3.07 15.39 -4.21
N TYR A 97 2.56 14.62 -5.17
CA TYR A 97 3.39 13.64 -5.86
C TYR A 97 4.40 14.30 -6.79
N ARG A 98 4.03 15.42 -7.45
CA ARG A 98 4.93 16.19 -8.29
C ARG A 98 6.03 16.81 -7.46
N GLU A 99 5.71 17.49 -6.38
CA GLU A 99 6.70 18.04 -5.47
C GLU A 99 7.72 16.99 -5.00
N ARG A 100 7.23 15.79 -4.64
CA ARG A 100 8.11 14.69 -4.24
C ARG A 100 8.94 14.16 -5.39
N PHE A 101 8.40 14.08 -6.59
CA PHE A 101 9.12 13.67 -7.79
C PHE A 101 10.26 14.64 -8.07
N ASP A 102 10.00 15.94 -8.07
CA ASP A 102 10.97 16.99 -8.35
C ASP A 102 12.10 17.05 -7.29
N GLN A 103 11.82 16.66 -6.04
CA GLN A 103 12.86 16.49 -5.01
C GLN A 103 13.79 15.31 -5.27
N ILE A 104 13.37 14.32 -6.05
CA ILE A 104 14.16 13.14 -6.40
C ILE A 104 14.88 13.38 -7.73
N ASP A 105 14.21 14.02 -8.69
CA ASP A 105 14.72 14.44 -9.99
C ASP A 105 15.70 15.60 -9.82
N THR A 106 16.96 15.27 -9.52
CA THR A 106 17.99 16.27 -9.17
C THR A 106 18.60 16.94 -10.40
N ASN A 107 18.55 16.28 -11.55
CA ASN A 107 19.03 16.83 -12.82
C ASN A 107 17.92 17.56 -13.60
N HIS A 108 16.66 17.47 -13.13
CA HIS A 108 15.49 18.12 -13.71
C HIS A 108 15.22 17.75 -15.18
N ASP A 109 15.48 16.48 -15.55
CA ASP A 109 15.21 15.99 -16.91
C ASP A 109 13.79 15.41 -17.08
N GLY A 110 12.98 15.44 -15.99
CA GLY A 110 11.61 14.93 -15.96
C GLY A 110 11.51 13.42 -15.84
N LYS A 111 12.59 12.74 -15.48
CA LYS A 111 12.65 11.30 -15.26
C LYS A 111 13.48 10.99 -14.01
N LEU A 112 13.16 9.91 -13.32
CA LEU A 112 13.96 9.42 -12.21
C LEU A 112 14.88 8.31 -12.70
N ASP A 113 16.16 8.57 -12.72
CA ASP A 113 17.17 7.56 -13.02
C ASP A 113 17.48 6.65 -11.81
N PRO A 114 18.22 5.54 -11.99
CA PRO A 114 18.59 4.64 -10.91
C PRO A 114 19.45 5.29 -9.82
N GLN A 115 20.31 6.26 -10.19
CA GLN A 115 21.22 6.92 -9.24
C GLN A 115 20.45 7.88 -8.33
N GLU A 116 19.56 8.70 -8.88
CA GLU A 116 18.68 9.60 -8.15
C GLU A 116 17.80 8.83 -7.16
N ARG A 117 17.19 7.74 -7.63
CA ARG A 117 16.40 6.85 -6.77
C ARG A 117 17.24 6.20 -5.65
N ALA A 118 18.49 5.85 -5.92
CA ALA A 118 19.41 5.31 -4.91
C ALA A 118 19.81 6.38 -3.89
N ALA A 119 20.20 7.56 -4.34
CA ALA A 119 20.53 8.69 -3.50
C ALA A 119 19.36 9.10 -2.60
N TRP A 120 18.16 9.14 -3.17
CA TRP A 120 16.95 9.41 -2.40
C TRP A 120 16.70 8.38 -1.29
N ARG A 121 16.83 7.08 -1.59
CA ARG A 121 16.68 6.02 -0.58
C ARG A 121 17.70 6.15 0.54
N GLU A 122 18.96 6.51 0.21
CA GLU A 122 19.98 6.72 1.23
C GLU A 122 19.63 7.90 2.13
N LYS A 123 19.25 9.04 1.54
CA LYS A 123 18.78 10.22 2.30
C LYS A 123 17.63 9.88 3.24
N GLN A 124 16.67 9.07 2.78
CA GLN A 124 15.57 8.64 3.63
C GLN A 124 16.04 7.74 4.78
N ARG A 125 16.96 6.81 4.53
CA ARG A 125 17.54 5.96 5.59
C ARG A 125 18.25 6.78 6.65
N GLU A 126 19.02 7.75 6.21
CA GLU A 126 19.74 8.64 7.14
C GLU A 126 18.77 9.47 8.00
N ASN A 127 17.73 10.05 7.39
CA ASN A 127 16.70 10.78 8.13
C ASN A 127 16.03 9.88 9.19
N TYR A 128 15.73 8.62 8.85
CA TYR A 128 15.17 7.68 9.82
C TYR A 128 16.14 7.36 10.97
N ARG A 129 17.43 7.19 10.69
CA ARG A 129 18.45 6.98 11.74
C ARG A 129 18.54 8.17 12.69
N GLN A 130 18.57 9.38 12.13
CA GLN A 130 18.63 10.62 12.91
C GLN A 130 17.38 10.79 13.79
N GLN A 131 16.19 10.54 13.25
CA GLN A 131 14.96 10.60 14.02
C GLN A 131 14.91 9.52 15.12
N ALA A 132 15.40 8.32 14.84
CA ALA A 132 15.46 7.25 15.82
C ALA A 132 16.45 7.60 16.95
N ALA A 133 17.62 8.14 16.62
CA ALA A 133 18.61 8.60 17.58
C ALA A 133 18.05 9.74 18.46
N ALA A 134 17.38 10.73 17.85
CA ALA A 134 16.75 11.82 18.58
C ALA A 134 15.65 11.34 19.58
N ARG A 135 14.90 10.31 19.21
CA ARG A 135 13.87 9.72 20.11
C ARG A 135 14.51 8.86 21.22
N ALA A 136 15.68 8.31 21.01
CA ALA A 136 16.38 7.49 21.99
C ALA A 136 17.15 8.32 23.05
N GLN A 137 17.36 9.62 22.82
CA GLN A 137 17.97 10.49 23.81
C GLN A 137 16.96 10.77 24.94
N PRO A 138 17.30 10.45 26.22
CA PRO A 138 16.43 10.76 27.33
C PRO A 138 16.27 12.28 27.47
N ALA A 139 15.06 12.75 27.77
CA ALA A 139 14.69 14.16 27.95
C ALA A 139 15.32 14.79 29.24
N GLY A 140 16.55 14.48 29.54
CA GLY A 140 17.18 14.71 30.85
C GLY A 140 18.47 15.53 30.89
N GLU A 141 18.97 16.09 29.78
CA GLU A 141 20.18 16.94 29.87
C GLU A 141 19.99 18.28 29.17
N GLN A 142 19.07 19.07 29.67
CA GLN A 142 19.05 20.51 29.43
C GLN A 142 19.20 21.18 30.79
N HIS A 143 20.44 21.36 31.23
CA HIS A 143 20.83 22.29 32.25
C HIS A 143 21.38 23.54 31.62
#